data_bc14aa33f658dafba93a829f6fccd93a
#
_entry.id   bc14aa33f658dafba93a829f6fccd93a
#
_cell.length_a   1.000
_cell.length_b   1.000
_cell.length_c   1.000
_cell.angle_alpha   90.00
_cell.angle_beta   90.00
_cell.angle_gamma   90.00
#
_symmetry.space_group_name_H-M   'P 1'
#
loop_
_entity.id
_entity.type
_entity.pdbx_description
1 polymer ?
#
loop_
_entity_poly.entity_id
_entity_poly.type
_entity_poly.pdbx_seq_one_letter_code
_entity_poly.pdbx_strand_id
1 'polypeptide(L)'
;RDLVRSRGLGDVYKRQIQTLGVFTDTLIICTCTAFIILFSGAPLDGSTNGVQLTQQALTNEIGSAGSIFVAIALFFFAFSSILGNYYYGEANVRYLTRKKWILNIYRILVGGMVLFGALAALDVAWSLADVTMGLMALCNLIAISLLGKYAFKLLEDYRAQKRVGIKDPVFTKDRLKEVENDIECW
;
A
#
# COMPACT_ATOMS: atom_id res chain seq x y z
N ARG A 1 17.20 -25.58 6.65
CA ARG A 1 16.17 -25.78 5.58
C ARG A 1 14.77 -25.39 6.07
N ASP A 2 14.39 -25.77 7.29
CA ASP A 2 13.03 -25.50 7.82
C ASP A 2 12.78 -24.02 8.15
N LEU A 3 13.79 -23.26 8.57
CA LEU A 3 13.71 -21.82 8.84
C LEU A 3 13.48 -20.99 7.57
N VAL A 4 14.05 -21.39 6.45
CA VAL A 4 13.85 -20.73 5.15
C VAL A 4 12.45 -21.03 4.62
N ARG A 5 11.98 -22.26 4.77
CA ARG A 5 10.64 -22.69 4.38
C ARG A 5 9.56 -21.98 5.20
N SER A 6 9.77 -21.81 6.51
CA SER A 6 8.84 -21.08 7.38
C SER A 6 8.78 -19.58 7.08
N ARG A 7 9.90 -18.95 6.68
CA ARG A 7 9.91 -17.55 6.21
C ARG A 7 9.12 -17.40 4.92
N GLY A 8 9.30 -18.29 3.94
CA GLY A 8 8.56 -18.24 2.67
C GLY A 8 7.04 -18.39 2.85
N LEU A 9 6.59 -19.30 3.70
CA LEU A 9 5.17 -19.47 4.03
C LEU A 9 4.60 -18.24 4.75
N GLY A 10 5.37 -17.61 5.64
CA GLY A 10 4.96 -16.38 6.31
C GLY A 10 4.78 -15.21 5.34
N ASP A 11 5.62 -15.10 4.34
CA ASP A 11 5.54 -14.03 3.33
C ASP A 11 4.38 -14.24 2.36
N VAL A 12 4.08 -15.47 1.96
CA VAL A 12 2.90 -15.81 1.14
C VAL A 12 1.61 -15.47 1.90
N TYR A 13 1.52 -15.86 3.17
CA TYR A 13 0.37 -15.59 4.01
C TYR A 13 0.14 -14.08 4.21
N LYS A 14 1.22 -13.32 4.46
CA LYS A 14 1.15 -11.85 4.55
C LYS A 14 0.63 -11.21 3.27
N ARG A 15 1.08 -11.67 2.10
CA ARG A 15 0.61 -11.15 0.81
C ARG A 15 -0.85 -11.46 0.55
N GLN A 16 -1.32 -12.63 0.93
CA GLN A 16 -2.75 -12.99 0.83
C GLN A 16 -3.61 -12.10 1.72
N ILE A 17 -3.20 -11.84 2.97
CA ILE A 17 -3.91 -10.92 3.87
C ILE A 17 -3.90 -9.50 3.32
N GLN A 18 -2.80 -9.02 2.78
CA GLN A 18 -2.72 -7.70 2.16
C GLN A 18 -3.66 -7.58 0.95
N THR A 19 -3.75 -8.60 0.11
CA THR A 19 -4.68 -8.62 -1.03
C THR A 19 -6.12 -8.56 -0.54
N LEU A 20 -6.49 -9.37 0.45
CA LEU A 20 -7.82 -9.33 1.06
C LEU A 20 -8.11 -7.97 1.70
N GLY A 21 -7.12 -7.37 2.37
CA GLY A 21 -7.20 -6.04 2.95
C GLY A 21 -7.54 -4.97 1.92
N VAL A 22 -6.85 -4.97 0.77
CA VAL A 22 -7.13 -4.02 -0.32
C VAL A 22 -8.54 -4.19 -0.87
N PHE A 23 -9.01 -5.43 -1.06
CA PHE A 23 -10.40 -5.67 -1.49
C PHE A 23 -11.40 -5.15 -0.48
N THR A 24 -11.20 -5.44 0.80
CA THR A 24 -12.07 -4.98 1.88
C THR A 24 -12.11 -3.46 1.97
N ASP A 25 -10.96 -2.82 1.91
CA ASP A 25 -10.84 -1.36 1.96
C ASP A 25 -11.54 -0.71 0.75
N THR A 26 -11.22 -1.15 -0.45
CA THR A 26 -11.75 -0.54 -1.67
C THR A 26 -13.23 -0.83 -1.89
N LEU A 27 -13.70 -2.07 -1.70
CA LEU A 27 -15.09 -2.43 -1.99
C LEU A 27 -16.03 -2.14 -0.81
N ILE A 28 -15.61 -2.35 0.42
CA ILE A 28 -16.49 -2.17 1.57
C ILE A 28 -16.35 -0.76 2.14
N ILE A 29 -15.16 -0.36 2.57
CA ILE A 29 -14.97 0.92 3.28
C ILE A 29 -15.24 2.11 2.35
N CYS A 30 -14.68 2.13 1.15
CA CYS A 30 -14.92 3.22 0.20
C CYS A 30 -16.40 3.30 -0.22
N THR A 31 -17.06 2.15 -0.42
CA THR A 31 -18.50 2.13 -0.75
C THR A 31 -19.35 2.63 0.41
N CYS A 32 -19.06 2.24 1.64
CA CYS A 32 -19.74 2.75 2.83
C CYS A 32 -19.57 4.28 2.96
N THR A 33 -18.37 4.79 2.75
CA THR A 33 -18.09 6.23 2.77
C THR A 33 -18.88 6.97 1.68
N ALA A 34 -18.92 6.41 0.47
CA ALA A 34 -19.72 6.98 -0.62
C ALA A 34 -21.22 7.03 -0.29
N PHE A 35 -21.77 5.97 0.30
CA PHE A 35 -23.15 5.96 0.74
C PHE A 35 -23.43 6.97 1.85
N ILE A 36 -22.56 7.09 2.83
CA ILE A 36 -22.70 8.11 3.89
C ILE A 36 -22.78 9.51 3.25
N ILE A 37 -21.95 9.83 2.30
CA ILE A 37 -21.96 11.13 1.62
C ILE A 37 -23.25 11.32 0.80
N LEU A 38 -23.66 10.30 0.03
CA LEU A 38 -24.84 10.40 -0.85
C LEU A 38 -26.15 10.53 -0.08
N PHE A 39 -26.28 9.83 1.05
CA PHE A 39 -27.52 9.82 1.84
C PHE A 39 -27.61 10.94 2.88
N SER A 40 -26.48 11.56 3.25
CA SER A 40 -26.45 12.63 4.26
C SER A 40 -26.99 13.98 3.79
N GLY A 41 -27.31 14.13 2.48
CA GLY A 41 -27.70 15.42 1.91
C GLY A 41 -26.60 16.48 1.91
N ALA A 42 -25.35 16.08 2.04
CA ALA A 42 -24.21 17.00 1.95
C ALA A 42 -24.15 17.64 0.55
N PRO A 43 -23.83 18.94 0.42
CA PRO A 43 -23.78 19.61 -0.88
C PRO A 43 -22.64 19.01 -1.74
N LEU A 44 -23.01 18.52 -2.92
CA LEU A 44 -22.07 17.96 -3.91
C LEU A 44 -21.69 18.99 -4.98
N ASP A 45 -21.64 20.26 -4.61
CA ASP A 45 -21.37 21.40 -5.49
C ASP A 45 -19.86 21.69 -5.71
N GLY A 46 -19.00 20.87 -5.09
CA GLY A 46 -17.54 21.06 -5.16
C GLY A 46 -17.00 22.13 -4.20
N SER A 47 -17.83 22.71 -3.35
CA SER A 47 -17.40 23.69 -2.34
C SER A 47 -16.56 23.06 -1.24
N THR A 48 -16.82 21.78 -0.95
CA THR A 48 -16.06 20.98 0.02
C THR A 48 -15.56 19.70 -0.62
N ASN A 49 -14.29 19.36 -0.38
CA ASN A 49 -13.64 18.22 -1.00
C ASN A 49 -13.00 17.28 0.04
N GLY A 50 -12.85 16.01 -0.37
CA GLY A 50 -12.14 15.01 0.40
C GLY A 50 -12.77 14.76 1.77
N VAL A 51 -11.96 14.81 2.82
CA VAL A 51 -12.34 14.50 4.18
C VAL A 51 -13.36 15.49 4.77
N GLN A 52 -13.30 16.75 4.35
CA GLN A 52 -14.25 17.78 4.81
C GLN A 52 -15.68 17.42 4.42
N LEU A 53 -15.87 16.86 3.22
CA LEU A 53 -17.17 16.39 2.76
C LEU A 53 -17.69 15.23 3.63
N THR A 54 -16.84 14.27 3.96
CA THR A 54 -17.20 13.16 4.85
C THR A 54 -17.53 13.66 6.27
N GLN A 55 -16.76 14.63 6.77
CA GLN A 55 -17.01 15.25 8.07
C GLN A 55 -18.36 15.99 8.11
N GLN A 56 -18.66 16.71 7.06
CA GLN A 56 -19.94 17.43 6.92
C GLN A 56 -21.11 16.43 6.81
N ALA A 57 -20.96 15.38 6.01
CA ALA A 57 -21.93 14.33 5.86
C ALA A 57 -22.26 13.69 7.22
N LEU A 58 -21.25 13.34 7.97
CA LEU A 58 -21.43 12.71 9.29
C LEU A 58 -22.00 13.68 10.33
N THR A 59 -21.65 14.98 10.21
CA THR A 59 -22.22 16.02 11.08
C THR A 59 -23.70 16.22 10.81
N ASN A 60 -24.15 16.13 9.58
CA ASN A 60 -25.57 16.22 9.22
C ASN A 60 -26.39 15.07 9.85
N GLU A 61 -25.82 13.87 9.95
CA GLU A 61 -26.53 12.69 10.46
C GLU A 61 -26.48 12.57 11.99
N ILE A 62 -25.32 12.81 12.59
CA ILE A 62 -25.06 12.53 14.03
C ILE A 62 -24.81 13.82 14.83
N GLY A 63 -24.81 14.97 14.18
CA GLY A 63 -24.49 16.26 14.81
C GLY A 63 -23.01 16.43 15.11
N SER A 64 -22.68 17.28 16.08
CA SER A 64 -21.29 17.64 16.44
C SER A 64 -20.42 16.42 16.81
N ALA A 65 -21.01 15.35 17.32
CA ALA A 65 -20.29 14.10 17.63
C ALA A 65 -19.65 13.49 16.38
N GLY A 66 -20.31 13.58 15.21
CA GLY A 66 -19.78 13.11 13.94
C GLY A 66 -18.48 13.82 13.55
N SER A 67 -18.44 15.14 13.69
CA SER A 67 -17.24 15.94 13.39
C SER A 67 -16.05 15.58 14.30
N ILE A 68 -16.29 15.40 15.58
CA ILE A 68 -15.26 15.01 16.57
C ILE A 68 -14.76 13.61 16.25
N PHE A 69 -15.65 12.67 15.95
CA PHE A 69 -15.28 11.30 15.60
C PHE A 69 -14.36 11.26 14.37
N VAL A 70 -14.72 11.96 13.31
CA VAL A 70 -13.90 12.03 12.09
C VAL A 70 -12.53 12.66 12.38
N ALA A 71 -12.47 13.71 13.18
CA ALA A 71 -11.20 14.36 13.53
C ALA A 71 -10.26 13.41 14.31
N ILE A 72 -10.79 12.66 15.26
CA ILE A 72 -10.02 11.66 16.03
C ILE A 72 -9.57 10.51 15.12
N ALA A 73 -10.47 9.99 14.29
CA ALA A 73 -10.14 8.92 13.35
C ALA A 73 -9.04 9.35 12.38
N LEU A 74 -9.13 10.56 11.82
CA LEU A 74 -8.11 11.13 10.96
C LEU A 74 -6.75 11.26 11.64
N PHE A 75 -6.74 11.70 12.89
CA PHE A 75 -5.49 11.79 13.64
C PHE A 75 -4.78 10.43 13.70
N PHE A 76 -5.50 9.36 14.05
CA PHE A 76 -4.93 8.01 14.10
C PHE A 76 -4.53 7.49 12.73
N PHE A 77 -5.33 7.71 11.69
CA PHE A 77 -5.00 7.30 10.33
C PHE A 77 -3.79 8.04 9.78
N ALA A 78 -3.72 9.35 9.96
CA ALA A 78 -2.56 10.13 9.53
C ALA A 78 -1.28 9.70 10.25
N PHE A 79 -1.35 9.53 11.57
CA PHE A 79 -0.22 9.08 12.37
C PHE A 79 0.28 7.70 11.95
N SER A 80 -0.63 6.72 11.81
CA SER A 80 -0.27 5.37 11.37
C SER A 80 0.29 5.35 9.94
N SER A 81 -0.24 6.17 9.04
CA SER A 81 0.23 6.30 7.66
C SER A 81 1.64 6.89 7.59
N ILE A 82 1.91 7.94 8.38
CA ILE A 82 3.26 8.53 8.46
C ILE A 82 4.27 7.51 8.98
N LEU A 83 3.92 6.78 10.05
CA LEU A 83 4.79 5.74 10.60
C LEU A 83 5.03 4.60 9.60
N GLY A 84 3.98 4.14 8.94
CA GLY A 84 4.06 3.07 7.93
C GLY A 84 4.96 3.47 6.75
N ASN A 85 4.72 4.63 6.16
CA ASN A 85 5.51 5.15 5.04
C ASN A 85 6.97 5.41 5.45
N TYR A 86 7.20 5.96 6.63
CA TYR A 86 8.55 6.12 7.19
C TYR A 86 9.29 4.78 7.28
N TYR A 87 8.63 3.75 7.83
CA TYR A 87 9.22 2.43 8.00
C TYR A 87 9.54 1.77 6.65
N TYR A 88 8.62 1.82 5.69
CA TYR A 88 8.86 1.30 4.34
C TYR A 88 10.03 2.00 3.65
N GLY A 89 10.08 3.31 3.72
CA GLY A 89 11.18 4.08 3.16
C GLY A 89 12.51 3.79 3.84
N GLU A 90 12.54 3.72 5.18
CA GLU A 90 13.74 3.36 5.93
C GLU A 90 14.25 1.96 5.57
N ALA A 91 13.36 0.99 5.42
CA ALA A 91 13.72 -0.37 5.01
C ALA A 91 14.36 -0.40 3.63
N ASN A 92 13.81 0.35 2.66
CA ASN A 92 14.38 0.48 1.31
C ASN A 92 15.75 1.17 1.31
N VAL A 93 15.91 2.25 2.06
CA VAL A 93 17.21 2.93 2.21
C VAL A 93 18.24 2.02 2.85
N ARG A 94 17.87 1.24 3.85
CA ARG A 94 18.77 0.25 4.48
C ARG A 94 19.17 -0.88 3.54
N TYR A 95 18.28 -1.28 2.65
CA TYR A 95 18.58 -2.28 1.62
C TYR A 95 19.60 -1.76 0.61
N LEU A 96 19.43 -0.52 0.14
CA LEU A 96 20.33 0.11 -0.82
C LEU A 96 21.68 0.49 -0.22
N THR A 97 21.71 0.93 1.05
CA THR A 97 22.93 1.44 1.67
C THR A 97 23.01 1.16 3.16
N ARG A 98 24.09 0.53 3.59
CA ARG A 98 24.37 0.26 5.01
C ARG A 98 24.98 1.46 5.77
N LYS A 99 25.17 2.62 5.12
CA LYS A 99 25.79 3.80 5.72
C LYS A 99 24.81 4.55 6.62
N LYS A 100 25.14 4.68 7.90
CA LYS A 100 24.30 5.38 8.91
C LYS A 100 24.03 6.85 8.55
N TRP A 101 24.96 7.53 7.88
CA TRP A 101 24.80 8.94 7.51
C TRP A 101 23.64 9.16 6.52
N ILE A 102 23.51 8.29 5.52
CA ILE A 102 22.42 8.37 4.53
C ILE A 102 21.06 8.16 5.20
N LEU A 103 21.02 7.28 6.20
CA LEU A 103 19.81 7.02 6.99
C LEU A 103 19.41 8.27 7.80
N ASN A 104 20.37 8.99 8.36
CA ASN A 104 20.09 10.23 9.09
C ASN A 104 19.58 11.34 8.14
N ILE A 105 20.16 11.46 6.94
CA ILE A 105 19.65 12.39 5.91
C ILE A 105 18.21 12.06 5.56
N TYR A 106 17.91 10.77 5.32
CA TYR A 106 16.55 10.33 5.04
C TYR A 106 15.57 10.74 6.16
N ARG A 107 15.95 10.56 7.42
CA ARG A 107 15.12 10.95 8.59
C ARG A 107 14.84 12.43 8.64
N ILE A 108 15.87 13.25 8.42
CA ILE A 108 15.73 14.71 8.37
C ILE A 108 14.83 15.14 7.22
N LEU A 109 15.00 14.52 6.05
CA LEU A 109 14.19 14.80 4.86
C LEU A 109 12.72 14.45 5.10
N VAL A 110 12.42 13.29 5.69
CA VAL A 110 11.04 12.90 6.03
C VAL A 110 10.44 13.88 7.04
N GLY A 111 11.18 14.24 8.11
CA GLY A 111 10.72 15.24 9.07
C GLY A 111 10.44 16.61 8.41
N GLY A 112 11.31 17.04 7.51
CA GLY A 112 11.12 18.27 6.74
C GLY A 112 9.89 18.21 5.83
N MET A 113 9.64 17.06 5.17
CA MET A 113 8.45 16.87 4.33
C MET A 113 7.15 16.85 5.15
N VAL A 114 7.16 16.28 6.35
CA VAL A 114 6.00 16.33 7.25
C VAL A 114 5.69 17.77 7.67
N LEU A 115 6.71 18.54 8.03
CA LEU A 115 6.56 19.98 8.35
C LEU A 115 6.07 20.78 7.13
N PHE A 116 6.63 20.52 5.96
CA PHE A 116 6.16 21.16 4.72
C PHE A 116 4.69 20.84 4.45
N GLY A 117 4.29 19.57 4.55
CA GLY A 117 2.89 19.17 4.35
C GLY A 117 1.92 19.78 5.36
N ALA A 118 2.37 20.03 6.60
CA ALA A 118 1.57 20.68 7.63
C ALA A 118 1.39 22.20 7.38
N LEU A 119 2.33 22.84 6.68
CA LEU A 119 2.32 24.29 6.40
C LEU A 119 1.80 24.61 4.99
N ALA A 120 1.86 23.66 4.07
CA ALA A 120 1.43 23.83 2.69
C ALA A 120 -0.09 23.99 2.57
N ALA A 121 -0.53 24.77 1.58
CA ALA A 121 -1.94 24.81 1.22
C ALA A 121 -2.42 23.42 0.77
N LEU A 122 -3.67 23.09 1.09
CA LEU A 122 -4.26 21.77 0.84
C LEU A 122 -4.14 21.35 -0.63
N ASP A 123 -4.41 22.28 -1.56
CA ASP A 123 -4.34 22.02 -3.00
C ASP A 123 -2.92 21.68 -3.48
N VAL A 124 -1.91 22.36 -2.92
CA VAL A 124 -0.50 22.06 -3.23
C VAL A 124 -0.10 20.69 -2.72
N ALA A 125 -0.53 20.35 -1.49
CA ALA A 125 -0.25 19.03 -0.91
C ALA A 125 -0.90 17.91 -1.73
N TRP A 126 -2.14 18.07 -2.16
CA TRP A 126 -2.84 17.09 -3.01
C TRP A 126 -2.21 16.98 -4.39
N SER A 127 -1.91 18.08 -5.06
CA SER A 127 -1.28 18.05 -6.38
C SER A 127 0.09 17.38 -6.35
N LEU A 128 0.89 17.62 -5.31
CA LEU A 128 2.17 16.98 -5.12
C LEU A 128 2.02 15.48 -4.85
N ALA A 129 1.03 15.10 -4.04
CA ALA A 129 0.72 13.70 -3.77
C ALA A 129 0.31 12.95 -5.06
N ASP A 130 -0.56 13.54 -5.89
CA ASP A 130 -1.02 12.94 -7.14
C ASP A 130 0.13 12.72 -8.12
N VAL A 131 1.02 13.70 -8.30
CA VAL A 131 2.19 13.57 -9.18
C VAL A 131 3.13 12.48 -8.67
N THR A 132 3.44 12.45 -7.36
CA THR A 132 4.35 11.46 -6.79
C THR A 132 3.75 10.05 -6.83
N MET A 133 2.45 9.90 -6.56
CA MET A 133 1.75 8.61 -6.69
C MET A 133 1.69 8.15 -8.15
N GLY A 134 1.47 9.05 -9.10
CA GLY A 134 1.50 8.75 -10.53
C GLY A 134 2.87 8.22 -10.98
N LEU A 135 3.95 8.87 -10.57
CA LEU A 135 5.32 8.42 -10.85
C LEU A 135 5.61 7.05 -10.22
N MET A 136 5.19 6.84 -8.97
CA MET A 136 5.35 5.56 -8.29
C MET A 136 4.57 4.45 -9.02
N ALA A 137 3.35 4.72 -9.43
CA ALA A 137 2.53 3.77 -10.19
C ALA A 137 3.17 3.40 -11.53
N LEU A 138 3.74 4.38 -12.25
CA LEU A 138 4.44 4.17 -13.52
C LEU A 138 5.64 3.23 -13.34
N CYS A 139 6.50 3.51 -12.37
CA CYS A 139 7.65 2.66 -12.05
C CYS A 139 7.20 1.24 -11.68
N ASN A 140 6.14 1.12 -10.89
CA ASN A 140 5.61 -0.18 -10.46
C ASN A 140 5.01 -0.96 -11.64
N LEU A 141 4.26 -0.32 -12.53
CA LEU A 141 3.71 -0.94 -13.73
C LEU A 141 4.80 -1.49 -14.66
N ILE A 142 5.89 -0.72 -14.85
CA ILE A 142 7.04 -1.18 -15.63
C ILE A 142 7.66 -2.42 -14.98
N ALA A 143 7.89 -2.38 -13.67
CA ALA A 143 8.45 -3.51 -12.93
C ALA A 143 7.56 -4.76 -13.02
N ILE A 144 6.24 -4.62 -12.82
CA ILE A 144 5.27 -5.71 -12.92
C ILE A 144 5.22 -6.27 -14.35
N SER A 145 5.27 -5.41 -15.36
CA SER A 145 5.26 -5.84 -16.77
C SER A 145 6.49 -6.69 -17.11
N LEU A 146 7.66 -6.29 -16.62
CA LEU A 146 8.90 -7.04 -16.80
C LEU A 146 8.90 -8.37 -16.04
N LEU A 147 8.39 -8.37 -14.81
CA LEU A 147 8.31 -9.56 -13.96
C LEU A 147 7.15 -10.49 -14.36
N GLY A 148 6.15 -10.00 -15.07
CA GLY A 148 4.98 -10.77 -15.51
C GLY A 148 5.34 -12.02 -16.28
N LYS A 149 6.36 -11.96 -17.13
CA LYS A 149 6.92 -13.10 -17.87
C LYS A 149 7.28 -14.27 -16.94
N TYR A 150 7.92 -13.98 -15.81
CA TYR A 150 8.29 -15.00 -14.83
C TYR A 150 7.08 -15.55 -14.08
N ALA A 151 6.12 -14.70 -13.76
CA ALA A 151 4.88 -15.10 -13.09
C ALA A 151 4.06 -16.07 -13.98
N PHE A 152 3.94 -15.81 -15.27
CA PHE A 152 3.27 -16.72 -16.20
C PHE A 152 4.00 -18.06 -16.32
N LYS A 153 5.32 -18.06 -16.39
CA LYS A 153 6.15 -19.28 -16.44
C LYS A 153 5.96 -20.16 -15.19
N LEU A 154 5.88 -19.52 -14.03
CA LEU A 154 5.60 -20.20 -12.75
C LEU A 154 4.17 -20.75 -12.71
N LEU A 155 3.20 -20.02 -13.23
CA LEU A 155 1.81 -20.46 -13.29
C LEU A 155 1.65 -21.67 -14.22
N GLU A 156 2.37 -21.73 -15.35
CA GLU A 156 2.39 -22.90 -16.23
C GLU A 156 2.98 -24.13 -15.55
N ASP A 157 4.10 -23.97 -14.86
CA ASP A 157 4.70 -25.06 -14.08
C ASP A 157 3.75 -25.58 -12.99
N TYR A 158 3.13 -24.67 -12.23
CA TYR A 158 2.12 -25.03 -11.23
C TYR A 158 0.96 -25.82 -11.85
N ARG A 159 0.43 -25.37 -12.97
CA ARG A 159 -0.66 -26.04 -13.67
C ARG A 159 -0.24 -27.40 -14.22
N ALA A 160 0.98 -27.52 -14.72
CA ALA A 160 1.53 -28.78 -15.19
C ALA A 160 1.61 -29.81 -14.06
N GLN A 161 2.14 -29.41 -12.90
CA GLN A 161 2.23 -30.29 -11.72
C GLN A 161 0.82 -30.71 -11.22
N LYS A 162 -0.15 -29.78 -11.22
CA LYS A 162 -1.55 -30.10 -10.86
C LYS A 162 -2.21 -31.08 -11.84
N ARG A 163 -1.93 -30.97 -13.14
CA ARG A 163 -2.47 -31.91 -14.16
C ARG A 163 -1.94 -33.33 -13.98
N VAL A 164 -0.73 -33.49 -13.49
CA VAL A 164 -0.11 -34.81 -13.19
C VAL A 164 -0.60 -35.38 -11.87
N GLY A 165 -1.48 -34.66 -11.13
CA GLY A 165 -2.09 -35.14 -9.89
C GLY A 165 -1.27 -34.86 -8.62
N ILE A 166 -0.25 -34.01 -8.68
CA ILE A 166 0.54 -33.63 -7.51
C ILE A 166 -0.33 -32.74 -6.61
N LYS A 167 -0.62 -33.21 -5.40
CA LYS A 167 -1.46 -32.50 -4.42
C LYS A 167 -0.84 -31.17 -3.99
N ASP A 168 0.47 -31.18 -3.72
CA ASP A 168 1.24 -30.04 -3.27
C ASP A 168 2.37 -29.74 -4.25
N PRO A 169 2.13 -28.89 -5.29
CA PRO A 169 3.15 -28.49 -6.24
C PRO A 169 4.30 -27.78 -5.54
N VAL A 170 5.53 -28.17 -5.85
CA VAL A 170 6.74 -27.60 -5.25
C VAL A 170 7.53 -26.87 -6.32
N PHE A 171 7.88 -25.61 -6.02
CA PHE A 171 8.79 -24.86 -6.86
C PHE A 171 10.24 -25.29 -6.63
N THR A 172 11.01 -25.45 -7.70
CA THR A 172 12.45 -25.69 -7.67
C THR A 172 13.17 -24.66 -8.53
N LYS A 173 14.35 -24.20 -8.10
CA LYS A 173 15.13 -23.16 -8.79
C LYS A 173 15.40 -23.50 -10.26
N ASP A 174 15.60 -24.77 -10.57
CA ASP A 174 15.87 -25.28 -11.93
C ASP A 174 14.79 -24.93 -12.96
N ARG A 175 13.59 -24.56 -12.50
CA ARG A 175 12.47 -24.15 -13.34
C ARG A 175 12.62 -22.76 -13.93
N LEU A 176 13.42 -21.91 -13.29
CA LEU A 176 13.72 -20.53 -13.72
C LEU A 176 15.21 -20.35 -13.96
N LYS A 177 15.81 -21.11 -14.88
CA LYS A 177 17.24 -21.04 -15.21
C LYS A 177 17.77 -19.65 -15.53
N GLU A 178 16.90 -18.76 -16.01
CA GLU A 178 17.26 -17.38 -16.38
C GLU A 178 17.58 -16.51 -15.15
N VAL A 179 17.07 -16.86 -13.96
CA VAL A 179 17.17 -16.05 -12.73
C VAL A 179 17.66 -16.91 -11.54
N GLU A 180 18.20 -18.10 -11.80
CA GLU A 180 18.59 -19.08 -10.80
C GLU A 180 19.57 -18.52 -9.75
N ASN A 181 20.49 -17.66 -10.19
CA ASN A 181 21.50 -17.04 -9.34
C ASN A 181 20.96 -15.88 -8.48
N ASP A 182 19.83 -15.29 -8.86
CA ASP A 182 19.23 -14.14 -8.15
C ASP A 182 18.18 -14.58 -7.12
N ILE A 183 17.83 -15.87 -7.08
CA ILE A 183 16.85 -16.43 -6.16
C ILE A 183 17.54 -16.86 -4.87
N GLU A 184 17.41 -16.03 -3.82
CA GLU A 184 18.02 -16.32 -2.51
C GLU A 184 17.23 -17.34 -1.67
N CYS A 185 15.92 -17.47 -1.92
CA CYS A 185 15.00 -18.32 -1.16
C CYS A 185 14.43 -19.40 -2.07
N TRP A 186 14.63 -20.69 -1.75
CA TRP A 186 14.01 -21.92 -2.32
C TRP A 186 14.98 -23.06 -2.52
#